data_10cdbd00a74a7674c8af6dec53e180b9
#
_entry.id   10cdbd00a74a7674c8af6dec53e180b9
#
_cell.length_a   1.000
_cell.length_b   1.000
_cell.length_c   1.000
_cell.angle_alpha   90.00
_cell.angle_beta   90.00
_cell.angle_gamma   90.00
#
_symmetry.space_group_name_H-M   'P 1'
#
loop_
_entity.id
_entity.type
_entity.pdbx_description
1 polymer ?
#
loop_
_entity_poly.entity_id
_entity_poly.type
_entity_poly.pdbx_seq_one_letter_code
_entity_poly.pdbx_strand_id
1 'polypeptide(L)'
;MLAFAPLHDTVAAAGSALSWLTELLEPLAGGGATAAAIVLFTIAVRLLISPLTVAQVRGERRRAALAPQVRDLQKRYADDPATLQREVFTLYREAGANPIAGCLPLLIQAPFLLVLYRLFSTSEGGTGLLDERLAGVPLGHHLSDGLAGAAGPLFGVLLLVLLVVAWWSSRRARRASAAVGTVAGTPTEGPGAATLGRLLPLLPFTTVLVALVLPLAAVIYLVTTSVWSALEQAVLRRPQATPAADTDRR
;
A
#
# COMPACT_ATOMS: atom_id res chain seq x y z
N MET A 1 23.93 -11.66 15.05
CA MET A 1 24.57 -10.80 14.04
C MET A 1 24.37 -11.24 12.60
N LEU A 2 24.16 -12.53 12.29
CA LEU A 2 23.99 -13.03 10.89
C LEU A 2 22.65 -12.67 10.20
N ALA A 3 21.60 -12.28 10.93
CA ALA A 3 20.31 -11.96 10.35
C ALA A 3 20.21 -10.55 9.69
N PHE A 4 21.21 -9.69 9.91
CA PHE A 4 21.23 -8.31 9.39
C PHE A 4 22.10 -8.14 8.13
N ALA A 5 22.93 -9.12 7.79
CA ALA A 5 23.78 -9.07 6.60
C ALA A 5 22.97 -8.89 5.29
N PRO A 6 21.92 -9.68 5.00
CA PRO A 6 21.17 -9.53 3.76
C PRO A 6 20.42 -8.19 3.68
N LEU A 7 20.07 -7.59 4.81
CA LEU A 7 19.43 -6.28 4.85
C LEU A 7 20.43 -5.16 4.48
N HIS A 8 21.66 -5.26 4.99
CA HIS A 8 22.72 -4.28 4.67
C HIS A 8 23.06 -4.33 3.17
N ASP A 9 23.20 -5.52 2.61
CA ASP A 9 23.47 -5.70 1.17
C ASP A 9 22.34 -5.16 0.30
N THR A 10 21.08 -5.35 0.70
CA THR A 10 19.91 -4.81 -0.03
C THR A 10 19.84 -3.29 0.07
N VAL A 11 20.18 -2.68 1.20
CA VAL A 11 20.25 -1.22 1.37
C VAL A 11 21.34 -0.64 0.48
N ALA A 12 22.54 -1.25 0.48
CA ALA A 12 23.65 -0.82 -0.35
C ALA A 12 23.33 -0.93 -1.85
N ALA A 13 22.72 -2.03 -2.28
CA ALA A 13 22.29 -2.22 -3.66
C ALA A 13 21.22 -1.20 -4.08
N ALA A 14 20.25 -0.90 -3.22
CA ALA A 14 19.24 0.12 -3.48
C ALA A 14 19.86 1.53 -3.58
N GLY A 15 20.81 1.85 -2.69
CA GLY A 15 21.56 3.11 -2.72
C GLY A 15 22.35 3.26 -4.02
N SER A 16 23.11 2.23 -4.42
CA SER A 16 23.87 2.22 -5.67
C SER A 16 22.99 2.38 -6.90
N ALA A 17 21.84 1.72 -6.93
CA ALA A 17 20.88 1.85 -8.02
C ALA A 17 20.29 3.27 -8.10
N LEU A 18 20.00 3.88 -6.97
CA LEU A 18 19.52 5.26 -6.91
C LEU A 18 20.58 6.26 -7.37
N SER A 19 21.85 6.11 -6.91
CA SER A 19 22.94 6.98 -7.33
C SER A 19 23.17 6.89 -8.84
N TRP A 20 23.21 5.67 -9.38
CA TRP A 20 23.34 5.46 -10.84
C TRP A 20 22.18 6.11 -11.62
N LEU A 21 20.94 5.98 -11.13
CA LEU A 21 19.77 6.62 -11.74
C LEU A 21 19.85 8.15 -11.66
N THR A 22 20.35 8.69 -10.55
CA THR A 22 20.53 10.14 -10.36
C THR A 22 21.54 10.67 -11.37
N GLU A 23 22.70 10.05 -11.52
CA GLU A 23 23.73 10.42 -12.50
C GLU A 23 23.19 10.36 -13.94
N LEU A 24 22.40 9.34 -14.27
CA LEU A 24 21.79 9.20 -15.59
C LEU A 24 20.75 10.30 -15.88
N LEU A 25 20.03 10.75 -14.86
CA LEU A 25 18.97 11.76 -14.98
C LEU A 25 19.47 13.20 -14.82
N GLU A 26 20.67 13.40 -14.30
CA GLU A 26 21.23 14.74 -14.05
C GLU A 26 21.21 15.64 -15.28
N PRO A 27 21.61 15.18 -16.50
CA PRO A 27 21.59 16.03 -17.69
C PRO A 27 20.19 16.43 -18.14
N LEU A 28 19.14 15.69 -17.72
CA LEU A 28 17.75 15.94 -18.12
C LEU A 28 16.95 16.71 -17.06
N ALA A 29 17.18 16.38 -15.79
CA ALA A 29 16.38 16.86 -14.66
C ALA A 29 17.13 17.84 -13.74
N GLY A 30 18.45 18.01 -13.93
CA GLY A 30 19.28 18.91 -13.12
C GLY A 30 19.08 18.69 -11.62
N GLY A 31 18.79 19.76 -10.86
CA GLY A 31 18.56 19.65 -9.40
C GLY A 31 17.34 18.82 -8.98
N GLY A 32 16.57 18.26 -9.91
CA GLY A 32 15.47 17.33 -9.63
C GLY A 32 15.83 15.87 -9.90
N ALA A 33 17.06 15.56 -10.32
CA ALA A 33 17.47 14.23 -10.76
C ALA A 33 17.26 13.17 -9.68
N THR A 34 17.62 13.44 -8.44
CA THR A 34 17.46 12.51 -7.31
C THR A 34 16.00 12.24 -7.00
N ALA A 35 15.14 13.26 -7.01
CA ALA A 35 13.71 13.05 -6.83
C ALA A 35 13.10 12.22 -7.97
N ALA A 36 13.50 12.48 -9.22
CA ALA A 36 13.10 11.68 -10.38
C ALA A 36 13.62 10.23 -10.28
N ALA A 37 14.85 10.03 -9.80
CA ALA A 37 15.42 8.71 -9.54
C ALA A 37 14.59 7.94 -8.51
N ILE A 38 14.18 8.56 -7.40
CA ILE A 38 13.32 7.96 -6.38
C ILE A 38 11.99 7.52 -7.01
N VAL A 39 11.36 8.37 -7.82
CA VAL A 39 10.11 8.06 -8.51
C VAL A 39 10.28 6.89 -9.47
N LEU A 40 11.28 6.92 -10.34
CA LEU A 40 11.52 5.87 -11.34
C LEU A 40 11.90 4.54 -10.68
N PHE A 41 12.76 4.56 -9.69
CA PHE A 41 13.12 3.38 -8.92
C PHE A 41 11.89 2.75 -8.25
N THR A 42 11.04 3.59 -7.63
CA THR A 42 9.78 3.13 -7.02
C THR A 42 8.87 2.49 -8.06
N ILE A 43 8.71 3.11 -9.23
CA ILE A 43 7.90 2.56 -10.33
C ILE A 43 8.48 1.23 -10.82
N ALA A 44 9.79 1.12 -11.01
CA ALA A 44 10.45 -0.10 -11.47
C ALA A 44 10.21 -1.27 -10.48
N VAL A 45 10.39 -1.02 -9.18
CA VAL A 45 10.11 -2.01 -8.13
C VAL A 45 8.63 -2.40 -8.12
N ARG A 46 7.72 -1.44 -8.29
CA ARG A 46 6.28 -1.69 -8.35
C ARG A 46 5.89 -2.52 -9.57
N LEU A 47 6.47 -2.25 -10.72
CA LEU A 47 6.27 -3.07 -11.93
C LEU A 47 6.74 -4.50 -11.73
N LEU A 48 7.90 -4.69 -11.09
CA LEU A 48 8.42 -6.01 -10.79
C LEU A 48 7.49 -6.80 -9.84
N ILE A 49 6.85 -6.13 -8.88
CA ILE A 49 5.93 -6.74 -7.90
C ILE A 49 4.50 -6.86 -8.47
N SER A 50 4.15 -6.17 -9.55
CA SER A 50 2.81 -6.16 -10.15
C SER A 50 2.20 -7.55 -10.39
N PRO A 51 2.92 -8.59 -10.88
CA PRO A 51 2.33 -9.92 -11.04
C PRO A 51 1.83 -10.51 -9.71
N LEU A 52 2.52 -10.21 -8.60
CA LEU A 52 2.09 -10.63 -7.27
C LEU A 52 0.82 -9.90 -6.85
N THR A 53 0.71 -8.60 -7.13
CA THR A 53 -0.51 -7.81 -6.87
C THR A 53 -1.70 -8.37 -7.65
N VAL A 54 -1.51 -8.78 -8.92
CA VAL A 54 -2.55 -9.44 -9.72
C VAL A 54 -3.01 -10.74 -9.07
N ALA A 55 -2.09 -11.57 -8.58
CA ALA A 55 -2.40 -12.82 -7.89
C ALA A 55 -3.19 -12.56 -6.59
N GLN A 56 -2.83 -11.54 -5.83
CA GLN A 56 -3.55 -11.10 -4.63
C GLN A 56 -4.99 -10.67 -4.94
N VAL A 57 -5.19 -9.83 -5.96
CA VAL A 57 -6.53 -9.38 -6.38
C VAL A 57 -7.40 -10.55 -6.84
N ARG A 58 -6.82 -11.55 -7.52
CA ARG A 58 -7.54 -12.78 -7.87
C ARG A 58 -7.97 -13.57 -6.64
N GLY A 59 -7.09 -13.69 -5.64
CA GLY A 59 -7.40 -14.32 -4.35
C GLY A 59 -8.52 -13.59 -3.60
N GLU A 60 -8.49 -12.25 -3.56
CA GLU A 60 -9.56 -11.44 -2.96
C GLU A 60 -10.92 -11.65 -3.65
N ARG A 61 -10.94 -11.75 -4.99
CA ARG A 61 -12.17 -12.03 -5.74
C ARG A 61 -12.76 -13.40 -5.40
N ARG A 62 -11.91 -14.44 -5.28
CA ARG A 62 -12.36 -15.77 -4.85
C ARG A 62 -13.00 -15.73 -3.46
N ARG A 63 -12.40 -15.00 -2.52
CA ARG A 63 -12.99 -14.81 -1.19
C ARG A 63 -14.30 -14.02 -1.24
N ALA A 64 -14.38 -12.97 -2.03
CA ALA A 64 -15.60 -12.20 -2.19
C ALA A 64 -16.76 -13.04 -2.74
N ALA A 65 -16.47 -14.00 -3.60
CA ALA A 65 -17.47 -14.96 -4.10
C ALA A 65 -18.01 -15.90 -3.01
N LEU A 66 -17.23 -16.16 -1.95
CA LEU A 66 -17.67 -16.99 -0.80
C LEU A 66 -18.46 -16.20 0.25
N ALA A 67 -18.57 -14.87 0.11
CA ALA A 67 -19.26 -14.02 1.07
C ALA A 67 -20.69 -14.47 1.43
N PRO A 68 -21.56 -14.90 0.50
CA PRO A 68 -22.89 -15.41 0.85
C PRO A 68 -22.81 -16.65 1.74
N GLN A 69 -21.92 -17.61 1.44
CA GLN A 69 -21.77 -18.83 2.23
C GLN A 69 -21.25 -18.52 3.65
N VAL A 70 -20.32 -17.56 3.77
CA VAL A 70 -19.84 -17.11 5.08
C VAL A 70 -20.98 -16.47 5.89
N ARG A 71 -21.87 -15.70 5.26
CA ARG A 71 -23.04 -15.13 5.95
C ARG A 71 -24.02 -16.21 6.43
N ASP A 72 -24.20 -17.27 5.67
CA ASP A 72 -25.08 -18.38 6.06
C ASP A 72 -24.47 -19.17 7.24
N LEU A 73 -23.14 -19.35 7.25
CA LEU A 73 -22.43 -19.91 8.40
C LEU A 73 -22.56 -19.01 9.65
N GLN A 74 -22.40 -17.69 9.50
CA GLN A 74 -22.57 -16.73 10.58
C GLN A 74 -23.96 -16.79 11.21
N LYS A 75 -25.02 -16.93 10.38
CA LYS A 75 -26.38 -17.11 10.88
C LYS A 75 -26.59 -18.47 11.57
N ARG A 76 -25.99 -19.52 11.03
CA ARG A 76 -26.15 -20.90 11.54
C ARG A 76 -25.43 -21.09 12.88
N TYR A 77 -24.29 -20.47 13.07
CA TYR A 77 -23.43 -20.64 14.23
C TYR A 77 -23.28 -19.33 15.04
N ALA A 78 -24.35 -18.52 15.11
CA ALA A 78 -24.34 -17.23 15.79
C ALA A 78 -23.96 -17.39 17.28
N ASP A 79 -24.41 -18.47 17.93
CA ASP A 79 -24.18 -18.74 19.36
C ASP A 79 -22.89 -19.55 19.62
N ASP A 80 -22.18 -20.00 18.58
CA ASP A 80 -20.95 -20.78 18.72
C ASP A 80 -19.80 -20.22 17.85
N PRO A 81 -19.09 -19.20 18.36
CA PRO A 81 -17.98 -18.56 17.63
C PRO A 81 -16.83 -19.52 17.29
N ALA A 82 -16.60 -20.56 18.12
CA ALA A 82 -15.50 -21.49 17.92
C ALA A 82 -15.77 -22.42 16.72
N THR A 83 -16.98 -22.92 16.61
CA THR A 83 -17.42 -23.72 15.45
C THR A 83 -17.51 -22.86 14.20
N LEU A 84 -18.05 -21.63 14.29
CA LEU A 84 -18.07 -20.68 13.18
C LEU A 84 -16.68 -20.46 12.58
N GLN A 85 -15.68 -20.21 13.44
CA GLN A 85 -14.30 -20.01 12.98
C GLN A 85 -13.75 -21.23 12.23
N ARG A 86 -13.99 -22.43 12.72
CA ARG A 86 -13.55 -23.67 12.09
C ARG A 86 -14.22 -23.87 10.72
N GLU A 87 -15.53 -23.71 10.66
CA GLU A 87 -16.31 -23.86 9.41
C GLU A 87 -15.91 -22.83 8.35
N VAL A 88 -15.73 -21.57 8.73
CA VAL A 88 -15.25 -20.52 7.82
C VAL A 88 -13.83 -20.83 7.33
N PHE A 89 -12.94 -21.31 8.20
CA PHE A 89 -11.59 -21.70 7.79
C PHE A 89 -11.60 -22.90 6.82
N THR A 90 -12.45 -23.89 7.09
CA THR A 90 -12.65 -25.07 6.22
C THR A 90 -13.18 -24.64 4.85
N LEU A 91 -14.20 -23.78 4.82
CA LEU A 91 -14.77 -23.22 3.58
C LEU A 91 -13.69 -22.51 2.73
N TYR A 92 -12.86 -21.66 3.35
CA TYR A 92 -11.78 -20.98 2.62
C TYR A 92 -10.73 -21.97 2.11
N ARG A 93 -10.40 -22.99 2.89
CA ARG A 93 -9.42 -24.02 2.50
C ARG A 93 -9.92 -24.89 1.36
N GLU A 94 -11.17 -25.32 1.39
CA GLU A 94 -11.82 -26.10 0.32
C GLU A 94 -11.93 -25.32 -0.99
N ALA A 95 -12.21 -24.02 -0.90
CA ALA A 95 -12.25 -23.11 -2.04
C ALA A 95 -10.86 -22.67 -2.54
N GLY A 96 -9.76 -23.16 -1.93
CA GLY A 96 -8.41 -22.75 -2.27
C GLY A 96 -8.13 -21.25 -2.00
N ALA A 97 -8.91 -20.63 -1.12
CA ALA A 97 -8.79 -19.22 -0.76
C ALA A 97 -7.97 -19.10 0.53
N ASN A 98 -6.69 -18.74 0.41
CA ASN A 98 -5.81 -18.60 1.57
C ASN A 98 -6.24 -17.38 2.43
N PRO A 99 -6.64 -17.55 3.71
CA PRO A 99 -7.04 -16.44 4.58
C PRO A 99 -5.89 -15.46 4.89
N ILE A 100 -4.63 -15.95 4.86
CA ILE A 100 -3.44 -15.15 5.18
C ILE A 100 -3.03 -14.24 4.01
N ALA A 101 -3.47 -14.51 2.78
CA ALA A 101 -3.10 -13.69 1.62
C ALA A 101 -3.54 -12.21 1.73
N GLY A 102 -4.45 -11.86 2.65
CA GLY A 102 -4.86 -10.47 2.90
C GLY A 102 -3.83 -9.65 3.66
N CYS A 103 -2.99 -10.25 4.52
CA CYS A 103 -1.93 -9.55 5.25
C CYS A 103 -0.56 -9.64 4.57
N LEU A 104 -0.44 -10.43 3.49
CA LEU A 104 0.81 -10.61 2.74
C LEU A 104 1.41 -9.27 2.24
N PRO A 105 0.62 -8.30 1.73
CA PRO A 105 1.16 -6.99 1.34
C PRO A 105 1.88 -6.29 2.49
N LEU A 106 1.34 -6.34 3.70
CA LEU A 106 1.95 -5.72 4.88
C LEU A 106 3.29 -6.37 5.23
N LEU A 107 3.37 -7.71 5.16
CA LEU A 107 4.59 -8.47 5.44
C LEU A 107 5.69 -8.19 4.41
N ILE A 108 5.33 -8.06 3.13
CA ILE A 108 6.28 -7.72 2.06
C ILE A 108 6.69 -6.24 2.15
N GLN A 109 5.79 -5.35 2.56
CA GLN A 109 6.05 -3.93 2.69
C GLN A 109 6.98 -3.61 3.87
N ALA A 110 6.93 -4.38 4.98
CA ALA A 110 7.71 -4.11 6.18
C ALA A 110 9.24 -4.08 5.92
N PRO A 111 9.87 -5.08 5.28
CA PRO A 111 11.31 -5.03 4.98
C PRO A 111 11.66 -3.90 4.01
N PHE A 112 10.79 -3.61 3.03
CA PHE A 112 11.00 -2.52 2.10
C PHE A 112 10.95 -1.15 2.80
N LEU A 113 9.99 -0.95 3.70
CA LEU A 113 9.92 0.27 4.52
C LEU A 113 11.16 0.42 5.42
N LEU A 114 11.67 -0.69 5.95
CA LEU A 114 12.88 -0.70 6.77
C LEU A 114 14.12 -0.32 5.95
N VAL A 115 14.24 -0.84 4.72
CA VAL A 115 15.33 -0.47 3.79
C VAL A 115 15.28 1.02 3.48
N LEU A 116 14.12 1.56 3.14
CA LEU A 116 13.96 2.99 2.86
C LEU A 116 14.20 3.84 4.10
N TYR A 117 13.69 3.41 5.26
CA TYR A 117 13.96 4.11 6.51
C TYR A 117 15.46 4.18 6.79
N ARG A 118 16.19 3.06 6.63
CA ARG A 118 17.65 3.02 6.77
C ARG A 118 18.33 3.92 5.75
N LEU A 119 17.92 3.86 4.48
CA LEU A 119 18.49 4.67 3.42
C LEU A 119 18.33 6.18 3.66
N PHE A 120 17.19 6.60 4.22
CA PHE A 120 16.86 8.02 4.44
C PHE A 120 17.08 8.51 5.88
N SER A 121 17.39 7.62 6.85
CA SER A 121 17.58 8.02 8.27
C SER A 121 19.01 7.84 8.76
N THR A 122 19.84 7.11 8.02
CA THR A 122 21.22 6.86 8.40
C THR A 122 22.17 7.28 7.28
N SER A 123 23.30 7.89 7.65
CA SER A 123 24.41 8.18 6.74
C SER A 123 25.10 6.91 6.19
N GLU A 124 24.65 5.72 6.61
CA GLU A 124 25.14 4.42 6.12
C GLU A 124 24.86 4.20 4.63
N GLY A 125 23.88 4.91 4.05
CA GLY A 125 23.63 4.90 2.61
C GLY A 125 24.74 5.59 1.79
N GLY A 126 25.67 6.32 2.42
CA GLY A 126 26.92 6.84 1.84
C GLY A 126 26.77 7.79 0.66
N THR A 127 25.57 8.19 0.27
CA THR A 127 25.30 8.76 -1.06
C THR A 127 25.05 10.26 -1.07
N GLY A 128 25.00 10.95 0.08
CA GLY A 128 24.64 12.36 0.10
C GLY A 128 23.24 12.69 -0.48
N LEU A 129 22.43 11.65 -0.75
CA LEU A 129 21.12 11.79 -1.41
C LEU A 129 20.15 12.70 -0.66
N LEU A 130 20.32 12.82 0.65
CA LEU A 130 19.49 13.72 1.49
C LEU A 130 19.88 15.19 1.39
N ASP A 131 21.13 15.47 1.00
CA ASP A 131 21.63 16.83 0.79
C ASP A 131 21.23 17.37 -0.57
N GLU A 132 20.87 16.49 -1.50
CA GLU A 132 20.35 16.85 -2.81
C GLU A 132 19.04 17.65 -2.68
N ARG A 133 18.81 18.56 -3.62
CA ARG A 133 17.72 19.54 -3.52
C ARG A 133 16.70 19.37 -4.63
N LEU A 134 15.43 19.38 -4.25
CA LEU A 134 14.30 19.52 -5.17
C LEU A 134 13.71 20.93 -5.04
N ALA A 135 13.74 21.71 -6.11
CA ALA A 135 13.27 23.10 -6.12
C ALA A 135 13.90 23.97 -5.00
N GLY A 136 15.17 23.71 -4.65
CA GLY A 136 15.89 24.40 -3.59
C GLY A 136 15.67 23.85 -2.17
N VAL A 137 14.80 22.86 -1.98
CA VAL A 137 14.51 22.20 -0.70
C VAL A 137 15.34 20.91 -0.61
N PRO A 138 16.16 20.71 0.45
CA PRO A 138 16.88 19.47 0.66
C PRO A 138 15.92 18.27 0.76
N LEU A 139 16.28 17.12 0.21
CA LEU A 139 15.46 15.91 0.28
C LEU A 139 15.33 15.34 1.69
N GLY A 140 16.31 15.66 2.57
CA GLY A 140 16.26 15.36 4.00
C GLY A 140 15.37 16.31 4.81
N HIS A 141 14.81 17.38 4.21
CA HIS A 141 13.99 18.37 4.92
C HIS A 141 12.69 17.74 5.44
N HIS A 142 12.35 18.03 6.70
CA HIS A 142 11.11 17.61 7.34
C HIS A 142 10.13 18.78 7.42
N LEU A 143 8.86 18.47 7.56
CA LEU A 143 7.83 19.50 7.74
C LEU A 143 8.07 20.34 9.02
N SER A 144 8.67 19.73 10.06
CA SER A 144 9.06 20.37 11.31
C SER A 144 10.17 21.42 11.17
N ASP A 145 10.98 21.33 10.11
CA ASP A 145 12.12 22.26 9.89
C ASP A 145 11.66 23.61 9.32
N GLY A 146 10.37 23.71 9.00
CA GLY A 146 9.72 24.92 8.53
C GLY A 146 9.17 24.84 7.12
N LEU A 147 8.25 25.75 6.83
CA LEU A 147 7.54 25.82 5.54
C LEU A 147 7.96 27.05 4.71
N ALA A 148 9.10 27.65 5.05
CA ALA A 148 9.58 28.86 4.37
C ALA A 148 10.00 28.58 2.92
N GLY A 149 9.81 29.55 2.03
CA GLY A 149 10.20 29.45 0.63
C GLY A 149 9.44 28.37 -0.14
N ALA A 150 10.16 27.55 -0.89
CA ALA A 150 9.59 26.48 -1.72
C ALA A 150 9.11 25.26 -0.94
N ALA A 151 9.50 25.08 0.33
CA ALA A 151 9.13 23.92 1.13
C ALA A 151 7.61 23.86 1.37
N GLY A 152 6.96 24.97 1.70
CA GLY A 152 5.53 25.05 1.92
C GLY A 152 4.69 24.53 0.74
N PRO A 153 4.80 25.12 -0.45
CA PRO A 153 4.05 24.68 -1.61
C PRO A 153 4.40 23.25 -2.04
N LEU A 154 5.67 22.83 -1.92
CA LEU A 154 6.09 21.48 -2.29
C LEU A 154 5.44 20.41 -1.39
N PHE A 155 5.57 20.54 -0.07
CA PHE A 155 4.88 19.65 0.88
C PHE A 155 3.36 19.75 0.73
N GLY A 156 2.82 20.96 0.52
CA GLY A 156 1.39 21.18 0.31
C GLY A 156 0.84 20.37 -0.85
N VAL A 157 1.50 20.37 -2.00
CA VAL A 157 1.11 19.59 -3.19
C VAL A 157 1.21 18.08 -2.90
N LEU A 158 2.31 17.62 -2.32
CA LEU A 158 2.50 16.20 -2.02
C LEU A 158 1.47 15.68 -1.03
N LEU A 159 1.21 16.41 0.05
CA LEU A 159 0.19 16.06 1.04
C LEU A 159 -1.23 16.11 0.45
N LEU A 160 -1.52 17.08 -0.42
CA LEU A 160 -2.80 17.15 -1.13
C LEU A 160 -3.02 15.90 -2.01
N VAL A 161 -2.00 15.48 -2.75
CA VAL A 161 -2.07 14.24 -3.56
C VAL A 161 -2.34 13.03 -2.66
N LEU A 162 -1.60 12.89 -1.54
CA LEU A 162 -1.83 11.81 -0.58
C LEU A 162 -3.25 11.85 -0.01
N LEU A 163 -3.76 13.03 0.33
CA LEU A 163 -5.11 13.21 0.86
C LEU A 163 -6.18 12.79 -0.16
N VAL A 164 -6.02 13.19 -1.42
CA VAL A 164 -6.94 12.81 -2.51
C VAL A 164 -6.92 11.29 -2.72
N VAL A 165 -5.74 10.68 -2.76
CA VAL A 165 -5.60 9.22 -2.89
C VAL A 165 -6.18 8.49 -1.68
N ALA A 166 -5.93 8.98 -0.47
CA ALA A 166 -6.49 8.40 0.77
C ALA A 166 -8.02 8.49 0.78
N TRP A 167 -8.57 9.63 0.41
CA TRP A 167 -10.02 9.83 0.32
C TRP A 167 -10.66 8.90 -0.74
N TRP A 168 -10.06 8.80 -1.92
CA TRP A 168 -10.55 7.92 -2.96
C TRP A 168 -10.50 6.45 -2.52
N SER A 169 -9.39 6.02 -1.91
CA SER A 169 -9.21 4.67 -1.37
C SER A 169 -10.22 4.37 -0.24
N SER A 170 -10.43 5.32 0.66
CA SER A 170 -11.42 5.23 1.75
C SER A 170 -12.84 5.08 1.21
N ARG A 171 -13.25 5.92 0.24
CA ARG A 171 -14.56 5.81 -0.40
C ARG A 171 -14.76 4.45 -1.07
N ARG A 172 -13.72 3.95 -1.73
CA ARG A 172 -13.74 2.65 -2.38
C ARG A 172 -13.87 1.51 -1.35
N ALA A 173 -13.09 1.58 -0.26
CA ALA A 173 -13.17 0.61 0.83
C ALA A 173 -14.57 0.56 1.45
N ARG A 174 -15.19 1.71 1.71
CA ARG A 174 -16.58 1.79 2.22
C ARG A 174 -17.59 1.13 1.28
N ARG A 175 -17.47 1.38 -0.04
CA ARG A 175 -18.35 0.76 -1.04
C ARG A 175 -18.17 -0.77 -1.08
N ALA A 176 -16.93 -1.25 -1.00
CA ALA A 176 -16.64 -2.66 -0.97
C ALA A 176 -17.18 -3.33 0.31
N SER A 177 -17.03 -2.69 1.46
CA SER A 177 -17.59 -3.18 2.75
C SER A 177 -19.12 -3.20 2.74
N ALA A 178 -19.76 -2.21 2.15
CA ALA A 178 -21.22 -2.15 2.02
C ALA A 178 -21.75 -3.26 1.09
N ALA A 179 -21.04 -3.56 0.00
CA ALA A 179 -21.43 -4.63 -0.94
C ALA A 179 -21.26 -6.03 -0.37
N VAL A 180 -20.26 -6.25 0.48
CA VAL A 180 -19.94 -7.56 1.07
C VAL A 180 -20.65 -7.76 2.42
N GLY A 181 -21.25 -6.69 3.02
CA GLY A 181 -21.81 -6.69 4.37
C GLY A 181 -20.80 -7.24 5.36
N THR A 182 -20.18 -6.42 6.16
CA THR A 182 -19.26 -6.76 7.29
C THR A 182 -18.54 -8.12 7.27
N VAL A 183 -18.12 -8.61 6.12
CA VAL A 183 -17.32 -9.83 6.01
C VAL A 183 -15.84 -9.45 5.91
N ALA A 184 -15.34 -8.75 6.91
CA ALA A 184 -13.98 -9.01 7.32
C ALA A 184 -14.08 -10.32 8.13
N GLY A 185 -13.46 -11.40 7.65
CA GLY A 185 -13.56 -12.74 8.27
C GLY A 185 -12.88 -12.84 9.64
N THR A 186 -13.24 -11.96 10.54
CA THR A 186 -13.03 -12.09 11.97
C THR A 186 -14.40 -12.35 12.58
N PRO A 187 -14.64 -13.54 13.15
CA PRO A 187 -15.81 -13.80 13.97
C PRO A 187 -15.59 -13.03 15.28
N THR A 188 -15.97 -11.80 15.32
CA THR A 188 -15.98 -11.02 16.54
C THR A 188 -17.32 -10.30 16.61
N GLU A 189 -18.34 -11.00 17.09
CA GLU A 189 -19.43 -10.38 17.81
C GLU A 189 -18.88 -9.91 19.15
N GLY A 190 -18.13 -8.82 19.13
CA GLY A 190 -17.66 -8.13 20.30
C GLY A 190 -17.68 -6.63 20.01
N PRO A 191 -17.76 -5.77 21.02
CA PRO A 191 -17.74 -4.31 20.84
C PRO A 191 -16.53 -3.82 20.04
N GLY A 192 -15.46 -4.63 19.90
CA GLY A 192 -14.29 -4.35 19.07
C GLY A 192 -14.50 -4.55 17.57
N ALA A 193 -15.35 -5.45 17.11
CA ALA A 193 -15.53 -5.72 15.67
C ALA A 193 -16.25 -4.58 14.95
N ALA A 194 -17.26 -4.01 15.58
CA ALA A 194 -17.97 -2.84 15.05
C ALA A 194 -17.02 -1.62 14.97
N THR A 195 -16.13 -1.48 15.94
CA THR A 195 -15.11 -0.42 15.97
C THR A 195 -14.08 -0.62 14.87
N LEU A 196 -13.59 -1.85 14.68
CA LEU A 196 -12.62 -2.20 13.63
C LEU A 196 -13.22 -1.96 12.23
N GLY A 197 -14.46 -2.33 11.98
CA GLY A 197 -15.16 -2.08 10.73
C GLY A 197 -15.32 -0.58 10.41
N ARG A 198 -15.44 0.28 11.42
CA ARG A 198 -15.47 1.74 11.28
C ARG A 198 -14.08 2.34 11.06
N LEU A 199 -13.04 1.75 11.63
CA LEU A 199 -11.66 2.24 11.53
C LEU A 199 -10.98 1.81 10.21
N LEU A 200 -11.33 0.65 9.66
CA LEU A 200 -10.72 0.13 8.43
C LEU A 200 -10.73 1.13 7.25
N PRO A 201 -11.82 1.85 6.95
CA PRO A 201 -11.83 2.88 5.91
C PRO A 201 -10.97 4.11 6.21
N LEU A 202 -10.52 4.28 7.46
CA LEU A 202 -9.65 5.39 7.86
C LEU A 202 -8.16 5.06 7.72
N LEU A 203 -7.79 3.78 7.56
CA LEU A 203 -6.40 3.35 7.38
C LEU A 203 -5.64 4.11 6.28
N PRO A 204 -6.22 4.46 5.11
CA PRO A 204 -5.48 5.24 4.11
C PRO A 204 -5.02 6.62 4.62
N PHE A 205 -5.71 7.21 5.60
CA PHE A 205 -5.34 8.50 6.16
C PHE A 205 -4.14 8.42 7.11
N THR A 206 -3.81 7.23 7.65
CA THR A 206 -2.59 7.05 8.44
C THR A 206 -1.34 7.34 7.63
N THR A 207 -1.36 7.08 6.31
CA THR A 207 -0.24 7.41 5.41
C THR A 207 0.00 8.93 5.37
N VAL A 208 -1.06 9.74 5.40
CA VAL A 208 -0.95 11.21 5.45
C VAL A 208 -0.32 11.65 6.76
N LEU A 209 -0.74 11.06 7.90
CA LEU A 209 -0.16 11.37 9.21
C LEU A 209 1.31 10.99 9.28
N VAL A 210 1.69 9.84 8.74
CA VAL A 210 3.09 9.41 8.67
C VAL A 210 3.91 10.36 7.81
N ALA A 211 3.36 10.84 6.69
CA ALA A 211 4.04 11.79 5.81
C ALA A 211 4.38 13.13 6.47
N LEU A 212 3.66 13.54 7.53
CA LEU A 212 3.95 14.77 8.28
C LEU A 212 5.28 14.70 9.06
N VAL A 213 5.74 13.49 9.38
CA VAL A 213 6.94 13.27 10.20
C VAL A 213 8.15 12.88 9.35
N LEU A 214 7.91 12.40 8.14
CA LEU A 214 8.96 11.88 7.27
C LEU A 214 9.69 12.99 6.47
N PRO A 215 10.97 12.76 6.10
CA PRO A 215 11.71 13.64 5.22
C PRO A 215 11.11 13.66 3.81
N LEU A 216 11.38 14.73 3.05
CA LEU A 216 10.83 14.97 1.71
C LEU A 216 11.02 13.77 0.76
N ALA A 217 12.20 13.16 0.76
CA ALA A 217 12.49 11.96 -0.04
C ALA A 217 11.49 10.82 0.23
N ALA A 218 11.21 10.55 1.50
CA ALA A 218 10.27 9.53 1.90
C ALA A 218 8.81 9.90 1.56
N VAL A 219 8.46 11.20 1.62
CA VAL A 219 7.13 11.67 1.19
C VAL A 219 6.94 11.49 -0.31
N ILE A 220 7.96 11.79 -1.14
CA ILE A 220 7.94 11.52 -2.60
C ILE A 220 7.70 10.03 -2.87
N TYR A 221 8.42 9.16 -2.16
CA TYR A 221 8.19 7.72 -2.23
C TYR A 221 6.75 7.32 -1.85
N LEU A 222 6.22 7.85 -0.73
CA LEU A 222 4.85 7.55 -0.28
C LEU A 222 3.80 8.01 -1.30
N VAL A 223 3.98 9.19 -1.90
CA VAL A 223 3.10 9.68 -2.96
C VAL A 223 3.13 8.73 -4.14
N THR A 224 4.32 8.43 -4.66
CA THR A 224 4.49 7.56 -5.84
C THR A 224 3.87 6.18 -5.61
N THR A 225 4.16 5.57 -4.46
CA THR A 225 3.66 4.24 -4.11
C THR A 225 2.14 4.21 -3.91
N SER A 226 1.57 5.29 -3.33
CA SER A 226 0.12 5.41 -3.08
C SER A 226 -0.65 5.64 -4.38
N VAL A 227 -0.14 6.52 -5.24
CA VAL A 227 -0.71 6.75 -6.59
C VAL A 227 -0.66 5.48 -7.43
N TRP A 228 0.49 4.78 -7.44
CA TRP A 228 0.62 3.51 -8.14
C TRP A 228 -0.40 2.47 -7.65
N SER A 229 -0.52 2.29 -6.34
CA SER A 229 -1.49 1.36 -5.75
C SER A 229 -2.94 1.73 -6.09
N ALA A 230 -3.25 3.02 -6.14
CA ALA A 230 -4.56 3.50 -6.57
C ALA A 230 -4.82 3.17 -8.06
N LEU A 231 -3.84 3.38 -8.94
CA LEU A 231 -3.92 3.03 -10.36
C LEU A 231 -4.09 1.53 -10.57
N GLU A 232 -3.26 0.70 -9.93
CA GLU A 232 -3.41 -0.77 -9.97
C GLU A 232 -4.81 -1.21 -9.54
N GLN A 233 -5.31 -0.68 -8.43
CA GLN A 233 -6.66 -0.98 -7.97
C GLN A 233 -7.74 -0.52 -8.95
N ALA A 234 -7.57 0.65 -9.57
CA ALA A 234 -8.52 1.16 -10.57
C ALA A 234 -8.58 0.27 -11.82
N VAL A 235 -7.41 -0.23 -12.25
CA VAL A 235 -7.29 -1.09 -13.44
C VAL A 235 -7.76 -2.52 -13.13
N LEU A 236 -7.21 -3.13 -12.09
CA LEU A 236 -7.43 -4.54 -11.79
C LEU A 236 -8.83 -4.85 -11.26
N ARG A 237 -9.48 -3.88 -10.60
CA ARG A 237 -10.80 -4.09 -9.99
C ARG A 237 -11.95 -3.47 -10.81
N ARG A 238 -11.76 -3.22 -12.10
CA ARG A 238 -12.88 -2.86 -12.99
C ARG A 238 -13.95 -3.96 -12.90
N PRO A 239 -15.24 -3.62 -12.77
CA PRO A 239 -16.32 -4.59 -12.85
C PRO A 239 -16.18 -5.30 -14.20
N GLN A 240 -15.95 -6.61 -14.19
CA GLN A 240 -16.14 -7.39 -15.41
C GLN A 240 -17.65 -7.33 -15.67
N ALA A 241 -18.06 -6.79 -16.81
CA ALA A 241 -19.42 -6.94 -17.28
C ALA A 241 -19.73 -8.44 -17.20
N THR A 242 -20.70 -8.80 -16.37
CA THR A 242 -21.24 -10.17 -16.34
C THR A 242 -21.64 -10.46 -17.79
N PRO A 243 -21.13 -11.54 -18.44
CA PRO A 243 -21.68 -11.92 -19.73
C PRO A 243 -23.19 -12.03 -19.52
N ALA A 244 -23.96 -11.26 -20.28
CA ALA A 244 -25.40 -11.38 -20.28
C ALA A 244 -25.69 -12.87 -20.43
N ALA A 245 -26.35 -13.46 -19.43
CA ALA A 245 -26.81 -14.84 -19.51
C ALA A 245 -27.63 -14.91 -20.80
N ASP A 246 -27.16 -15.67 -21.74
CA ASP A 246 -27.84 -16.01 -22.99
C ASP A 246 -29.10 -16.83 -22.61
N THR A 247 -30.12 -16.12 -22.12
CA THR A 247 -31.44 -16.67 -21.81
C THR A 247 -32.40 -16.35 -22.94
N ASP A 248 -31.96 -16.64 -24.18
CA ASP A 248 -32.94 -16.70 -25.25
C ASP A 248 -32.52 -17.76 -26.29
N ARG A 249 -32.73 -18.98 -25.91
CA ARG A 249 -32.92 -20.11 -26.86
C ARG A 249 -33.59 -21.29 -26.15
N ARG A 250 -34.90 -21.23 -25.90
CA ARG A 250 -35.88 -22.28 -26.27
C ARG A 250 -37.28 -21.87 -25.87
#